data_612d8951a875e903a14fb47a95a39e3f
#
_entry.id   612d8951a875e903a14fb47a95a39e3f
#
_cell.length_a   1.000
_cell.length_b   1.000
_cell.length_c   1.000
_cell.angle_alpha   90.00
_cell.angle_beta   90.00
_cell.angle_gamma   90.00
#
_symmetry.space_group_name_H-M   'P 1'
#
loop_
_entity.id
_entity.type
_entity.pdbx_description
1 polymer ?
#
loop_
_entity_poly.entity_id
_entity_poly.type
_entity_poly.pdbx_seq_one_letter_code
_entity_poly.pdbx_strand_id
1 'polypeptide(L)'
;MRIILKIVFLSLSLVPVRPLADGAPPASPAAALEARFDPAPPAPPLEHGKAFTGDATPVEPGRVEVELAYAPSWWATAGAVDRLSGQQHQVAASVTVGLLPDVDARVVVGWALVHAAPEAPGAPAYGEGLADTTLAARWRFLSLADPGIDLAVSAGVTVPTGRRAAPDRLGTGRDAWNVGGSLLASADLGRFTMGAELGFSAPVGPPTSNDVGLLVCNAALGYQALAWLQPELELNYQHEIELGAQPDERVLWATAALVIPVDAVRLVVGGRFPVWARDAEVGPMATAAAKFAF
;
A
#
# COMPACT_ATOMS: atom_id res chain seq x y z
N MET A 1 -13.09 -16.81 9.72
CA MET A 1 -11.77 -17.34 9.29
C MET A 1 -11.82 -18.40 8.16
N ARG A 2 -12.77 -19.35 8.11
CA ARG A 2 -12.83 -20.37 7.03
C ARG A 2 -13.29 -19.86 5.64
N ILE A 3 -14.02 -18.74 5.54
CA ILE A 3 -14.55 -18.20 4.28
C ILE A 3 -13.52 -17.35 3.53
N ILE A 4 -12.69 -16.58 4.25
CA ILE A 4 -11.68 -15.70 3.65
C ILE A 4 -10.56 -16.53 3.00
N LEU A 5 -10.17 -17.66 3.64
CA LEU A 5 -9.15 -18.55 3.08
C LEU A 5 -9.59 -19.23 1.77
N LYS A 6 -10.92 -19.47 1.59
CA LYS A 6 -11.45 -20.06 0.36
C LYS A 6 -11.42 -19.10 -0.84
N ILE A 7 -11.55 -17.78 -0.62
CA ILE A 7 -11.53 -16.80 -1.72
C ILE A 7 -10.12 -16.66 -2.27
N VAL A 8 -9.09 -16.67 -1.40
CA VAL A 8 -7.68 -16.58 -1.83
C VAL A 8 -7.25 -17.84 -2.60
N PHE A 9 -7.74 -19.03 -2.20
CA PHE A 9 -7.42 -20.27 -2.91
C PHE A 9 -8.18 -20.45 -4.22
N LEU A 10 -9.38 -19.89 -4.36
CA LEU A 10 -10.17 -20.02 -5.60
C LEU A 10 -9.60 -19.15 -6.73
N SER A 11 -8.92 -18.05 -6.41
CA SER A 11 -8.29 -17.15 -7.40
C SER A 11 -7.01 -17.75 -8.01
N LEU A 12 -6.33 -18.65 -7.33
CA LEU A 12 -5.12 -19.33 -7.81
C LEU A 12 -5.39 -20.53 -8.73
N SER A 13 -6.63 -21.00 -8.82
CA SER A 13 -6.99 -22.21 -9.59
C SER A 13 -7.37 -21.95 -11.05
N LEU A 14 -7.33 -20.71 -11.53
CA LEU A 14 -7.77 -20.32 -12.88
C LEU A 14 -6.63 -19.93 -13.84
N VAL A 15 -5.38 -20.26 -13.53
CA VAL A 15 -4.28 -20.10 -14.49
C VAL A 15 -4.32 -21.29 -15.46
N PRO A 16 -4.63 -21.11 -16.76
CA PRO A 16 -4.58 -22.18 -17.72
C PRO A 16 -3.11 -22.64 -17.90
N VAL A 17 -2.83 -23.87 -17.52
CA VAL A 17 -1.54 -24.52 -17.82
C VAL A 17 -1.48 -24.68 -19.33
N ARG A 18 -0.61 -23.91 -19.99
CA ARG A 18 -0.28 -24.15 -21.40
C ARG A 18 0.43 -25.50 -21.51
N PRO A 19 0.02 -26.37 -22.43
CA PRO A 19 0.74 -27.60 -22.69
C PRO A 19 2.16 -27.26 -23.18
N LEU A 20 3.16 -27.89 -22.57
CA LEU A 20 4.54 -27.90 -23.06
C LEU A 20 4.56 -28.39 -24.50
N ALA A 21 5.09 -27.55 -25.41
CA ALA A 21 5.30 -27.94 -26.77
C ALA A 21 6.38 -29.02 -26.80
N ASP A 22 6.02 -30.19 -27.29
CA ASP A 22 6.92 -31.31 -27.52
C ASP A 22 7.96 -30.95 -28.61
N GLY A 23 9.25 -31.22 -28.34
CA GLY A 23 10.19 -31.59 -29.41
C GLY A 23 11.35 -30.66 -29.74
N ALA A 24 11.99 -30.00 -28.75
CA ALA A 24 13.36 -29.52 -28.99
C ALA A 24 14.38 -30.54 -28.45
N PRO A 25 15.44 -30.85 -29.23
CA PRO A 25 16.52 -31.76 -28.77
C PRO A 25 17.20 -31.14 -27.53
N PRO A 26 17.67 -31.97 -26.57
CA PRO A 26 18.28 -31.45 -25.35
C PRO A 26 19.53 -30.64 -25.72
N ALA A 27 19.53 -29.37 -25.29
CA ALA A 27 20.68 -28.49 -25.40
C ALA A 27 21.89 -29.11 -24.69
N SER A 28 23.10 -28.94 -25.25
CA SER A 28 24.31 -29.40 -24.57
C SER A 28 24.46 -28.77 -23.21
N PRO A 29 25.09 -29.41 -22.21
CA PRO A 29 25.29 -28.84 -20.87
C PRO A 29 25.99 -27.48 -20.88
N ALA A 30 26.86 -27.23 -21.87
CA ALA A 30 27.52 -25.94 -22.06
C ALA A 30 26.54 -24.85 -22.51
N ALA A 31 25.67 -25.14 -23.49
CA ALA A 31 24.63 -24.19 -23.93
C ALA A 31 23.59 -23.92 -22.85
N ALA A 32 23.28 -24.90 -21.98
CA ALA A 32 22.41 -24.71 -20.84
C ALA A 32 23.07 -23.85 -19.74
N LEU A 33 24.41 -23.85 -19.67
CA LEU A 33 25.14 -22.99 -18.74
C LEU A 33 25.24 -21.54 -19.25
N GLU A 34 25.50 -21.36 -20.56
CA GLU A 34 25.54 -20.06 -21.23
C GLU A 34 24.16 -19.40 -21.23
N ALA A 35 23.08 -20.14 -21.49
CA ALA A 35 21.71 -19.64 -21.41
C ALA A 35 21.31 -19.19 -19.98
N ARG A 36 22.03 -19.64 -18.95
CA ARG A 36 21.84 -19.15 -17.56
C ARG A 36 22.53 -17.81 -17.31
N PHE A 37 23.47 -17.39 -18.13
CA PHE A 37 24.21 -16.14 -18.00
C PHE A 37 23.90 -15.12 -19.11
N ASP A 38 23.12 -15.49 -20.12
CA ASP A 38 22.54 -14.49 -21.00
C ASP A 38 21.65 -13.58 -20.12
N PRO A 39 21.89 -12.25 -20.10
CA PRO A 39 20.99 -11.35 -19.43
C PRO A 39 19.62 -11.57 -20.07
N ALA A 40 18.69 -12.11 -19.29
CA ALA A 40 17.30 -12.19 -19.73
C ALA A 40 16.93 -10.84 -20.34
N PRO A 41 16.18 -10.79 -21.47
CA PRO A 41 15.72 -9.54 -22.02
C PRO A 41 15.14 -8.73 -20.86
N PRO A 42 15.42 -7.42 -20.79
CA PRO A 42 14.94 -6.60 -19.69
C PRO A 42 13.47 -6.92 -19.53
N ALA A 43 13.11 -7.41 -18.34
CA ALA A 43 11.71 -7.61 -18.02
C ALA A 43 11.00 -6.30 -18.36
N PRO A 44 9.77 -6.33 -18.92
CA PRO A 44 9.03 -5.11 -19.19
C PRO A 44 9.09 -4.26 -17.93
N PRO A 45 9.25 -2.92 -18.03
CA PRO A 45 9.48 -2.05 -16.90
C PRO A 45 8.47 -2.42 -15.83
N LEU A 46 8.99 -2.91 -14.71
CA LEU A 46 8.17 -3.32 -13.60
C LEU A 46 7.46 -2.05 -13.14
N GLU A 47 6.17 -1.99 -13.39
CA GLU A 47 5.36 -0.94 -12.80
C GLU A 47 5.68 -0.92 -11.33
N HIS A 48 6.14 0.23 -10.84
CA HIS A 48 6.83 0.40 -9.56
C HIS A 48 5.88 0.08 -8.40
N GLY A 49 5.81 -1.18 -8.02
CA GLY A 49 5.02 -1.60 -6.85
C GLY A 49 5.80 -1.35 -5.59
N LYS A 50 5.59 -0.21 -4.98
CA LYS A 50 6.11 0.12 -3.65
C LYS A 50 5.09 -0.31 -2.61
N ALA A 51 5.56 -0.76 -1.45
CA ALA A 51 4.68 -1.29 -0.42
C ALA A 51 3.79 -0.21 0.20
N PHE A 52 4.31 1.00 0.41
CA PHE A 52 3.59 2.12 1.04
C PHE A 52 3.81 3.47 0.36
N THR A 53 4.86 3.63 -0.44
CA THR A 53 5.14 4.89 -1.16
C THR A 53 4.33 4.95 -2.44
N GLY A 54 3.67 6.07 -2.71
CA GLY A 54 2.94 6.30 -3.95
C GLY A 54 3.86 6.27 -5.17
N ASP A 55 3.32 5.82 -6.30
CA ASP A 55 4.01 5.74 -7.57
C ASP A 55 3.60 6.92 -8.48
N ALA A 56 4.55 7.50 -9.24
CA ALA A 56 4.29 8.57 -10.18
C ALA A 56 3.81 8.07 -11.56
N THR A 57 3.98 6.78 -11.87
CA THR A 57 3.61 6.21 -13.17
C THR A 57 2.14 5.80 -13.20
N PRO A 58 1.29 6.40 -14.05
CA PRO A 58 -0.12 6.01 -14.18
C PRO A 58 -0.28 4.67 -14.89
N VAL A 59 -1.42 4.03 -14.66
CA VAL A 59 -1.87 2.89 -15.44
C VAL A 59 -2.12 3.31 -16.90
N GLU A 60 -1.67 2.50 -17.85
CA GLU A 60 -1.86 2.76 -19.28
C GLU A 60 -3.34 2.92 -19.67
N PRO A 61 -3.68 3.77 -20.64
CA PRO A 61 -5.05 3.98 -21.07
C PRO A 61 -5.75 2.69 -21.49
N GLY A 62 -6.97 2.49 -20.96
CA GLY A 62 -7.78 1.31 -21.22
C GLY A 62 -7.37 0.06 -20.45
N ARG A 63 -6.30 0.10 -19.68
CA ARG A 63 -5.93 -0.97 -18.76
C ARG A 63 -6.58 -0.79 -17.40
N VAL A 64 -6.74 -1.89 -16.71
CA VAL A 64 -7.30 -1.95 -15.35
C VAL A 64 -6.35 -2.72 -14.46
N GLU A 65 -6.06 -2.18 -13.30
CA GLU A 65 -5.34 -2.86 -12.23
C GLU A 65 -6.28 -3.10 -11.06
N VAL A 66 -6.24 -4.31 -10.54
CA VAL A 66 -6.95 -4.69 -9.31
C VAL A 66 -5.93 -5.11 -8.27
N GLU A 67 -5.99 -4.54 -7.09
CA GLU A 67 -5.13 -4.90 -5.97
C GLU A 67 -5.98 -5.39 -4.80
N LEU A 68 -5.56 -6.49 -4.20
CA LEU A 68 -6.08 -7.01 -2.94
C LEU A 68 -4.95 -6.95 -1.91
N ALA A 69 -5.17 -6.25 -0.82
CA ALA A 69 -4.20 -6.07 0.23
C ALA A 69 -4.74 -6.54 1.58
N TYR A 70 -3.86 -7.07 2.41
CA TYR A 70 -4.10 -7.40 3.81
C TYR A 70 -3.02 -6.77 4.66
N ALA A 71 -3.41 -5.96 5.65
CA ALA A 71 -2.50 -5.22 6.50
C ALA A 71 -2.91 -5.38 7.98
N PRO A 72 -2.30 -6.31 8.71
CA PRO A 72 -2.38 -6.35 10.15
C PRO A 72 -1.46 -5.31 10.79
N SER A 73 -1.93 -4.66 11.83
CA SER A 73 -1.16 -3.71 12.64
C SER A 73 -1.38 -3.96 14.12
N TRP A 74 -0.37 -3.65 14.92
CA TRP A 74 -0.40 -3.75 16.37
C TRP A 74 0.06 -2.44 16.96
N TRP A 75 -0.50 -2.03 18.08
CA TRP A 75 -0.07 -0.84 18.80
C TRP A 75 -0.08 -1.08 20.31
N ALA A 76 0.73 -0.32 21.01
CA ALA A 76 0.77 -0.29 22.46
C ALA A 76 1.03 1.14 22.93
N THR A 77 0.28 1.56 23.94
CA THR A 77 0.53 2.86 24.59
C THR A 77 1.81 2.81 25.39
N ALA A 78 2.76 3.67 25.04
CA ALA A 78 4.02 3.75 25.75
C ALA A 78 3.85 4.50 27.08
N GLY A 79 4.26 3.88 28.19
CA GLY A 79 4.43 4.56 29.48
C GLY A 79 3.32 4.40 30.50
N ALA A 80 2.18 3.83 30.19
CA ALA A 80 1.15 3.50 31.19
C ALA A 80 1.44 2.15 31.86
N VAL A 81 1.16 2.07 33.17
CA VAL A 81 1.27 0.79 33.92
C VAL A 81 0.26 -0.22 33.40
N ASP A 82 -0.90 0.27 32.95
CA ASP A 82 -1.92 -0.50 32.22
C ASP A 82 -1.80 -0.13 30.73
N ARG A 83 -1.04 -0.93 30.00
CA ARG A 83 -0.80 -0.73 28.57
C ARG A 83 -2.06 -1.02 27.79
N LEU A 84 -2.64 -0.02 27.15
CA LEU A 84 -3.57 -0.23 26.06
C LEU A 84 -2.81 -0.95 24.96
N SER A 85 -3.24 -2.12 24.62
CA SER A 85 -2.74 -2.86 23.47
C SER A 85 -3.89 -3.12 22.52
N GLY A 86 -3.64 -2.95 21.25
CA GLY A 86 -4.65 -3.18 20.23
C GLY A 86 -4.06 -3.83 18.99
N GLN A 87 -4.95 -4.33 18.18
CA GLN A 87 -4.62 -4.85 16.87
C GLN A 87 -5.73 -4.50 15.88
N GLN A 88 -5.32 -4.23 14.66
CA GLN A 88 -6.24 -4.02 13.55
C GLN A 88 -5.87 -4.96 12.41
N HIS A 89 -6.87 -5.56 11.81
CA HIS A 89 -6.73 -6.32 10.58
C HIS A 89 -7.53 -5.60 9.50
N GLN A 90 -6.87 -5.18 8.44
CA GLN A 90 -7.52 -4.51 7.32
C GLN A 90 -7.35 -5.36 6.06
N VAL A 91 -8.45 -5.59 5.36
CA VAL A 91 -8.47 -6.10 3.99
C VAL A 91 -8.96 -4.97 3.11
N ALA A 92 -8.21 -4.66 2.05
CA ALA A 92 -8.59 -3.62 1.09
C ALA A 92 -8.58 -4.19 -0.32
N ALA A 93 -9.51 -3.72 -1.13
CA ALA A 93 -9.52 -3.92 -2.57
C ALA A 93 -9.42 -2.57 -3.25
N SER A 94 -8.56 -2.43 -4.25
CA SER A 94 -8.52 -1.25 -5.08
C SER A 94 -8.65 -1.61 -6.55
N VAL A 95 -9.27 -0.70 -7.31
CA VAL A 95 -9.36 -0.75 -8.76
C VAL A 95 -8.81 0.56 -9.29
N THR A 96 -7.80 0.47 -10.15
CA THR A 96 -7.23 1.62 -10.86
C THR A 96 -7.48 1.45 -12.35
N VAL A 97 -7.95 2.50 -13.01
CA VAL A 97 -8.27 2.51 -14.44
C VAL A 97 -7.47 3.60 -15.12
N GLY A 98 -6.70 3.24 -16.13
CA GLY A 98 -6.03 4.18 -17.01
C GLY A 98 -7.05 4.90 -17.90
N LEU A 99 -7.20 6.21 -17.74
CA LEU A 99 -8.16 7.03 -18.45
C LEU A 99 -7.54 7.70 -19.69
N LEU A 100 -6.37 8.28 -19.54
CA LEU A 100 -5.58 8.98 -20.57
C LEU A 100 -4.12 8.55 -20.43
N PRO A 101 -3.23 8.85 -21.40
CA PRO A 101 -1.82 8.44 -21.35
C PRO A 101 -1.09 8.79 -20.05
N ASP A 102 -1.51 9.88 -19.41
CA ASP A 102 -0.86 10.39 -18.20
C ASP A 102 -1.84 10.51 -17.01
N VAL A 103 -3.04 9.93 -17.12
CA VAL A 103 -4.09 10.07 -16.09
C VAL A 103 -4.72 8.73 -15.78
N ASP A 104 -4.79 8.41 -14.52
CA ASP A 104 -5.61 7.30 -14.02
C ASP A 104 -6.54 7.74 -12.87
N ALA A 105 -7.51 6.89 -12.57
CA ALA A 105 -8.39 7.02 -11.43
C ALA A 105 -8.43 5.72 -10.64
N ARG A 106 -8.50 5.85 -9.31
CA ARG A 106 -8.47 4.73 -8.37
C ARG A 106 -9.62 4.81 -7.38
N VAL A 107 -10.22 3.66 -7.09
CA VAL A 107 -11.16 3.47 -6.00
C VAL A 107 -10.56 2.48 -5.03
N VAL A 108 -10.63 2.75 -3.73
CA VAL A 108 -10.20 1.84 -2.66
C VAL A 108 -11.37 1.62 -1.72
N VAL A 109 -11.71 0.37 -1.47
CA VAL A 109 -12.69 -0.05 -0.47
C VAL A 109 -12.04 -1.02 0.50
N GLY A 110 -12.39 -0.96 1.77
CA GLY A 110 -11.78 -1.79 2.79
C GLY A 110 -12.78 -2.37 3.77
N TRP A 111 -12.34 -3.40 4.48
CA TRP A 111 -12.99 -3.95 5.65
C TRP A 111 -11.98 -4.01 6.78
N ALA A 112 -12.34 -3.49 7.94
CA ALA A 112 -11.50 -3.47 9.12
C ALA A 112 -12.10 -4.28 10.25
N LEU A 113 -11.22 -4.93 11.01
CA LEU A 113 -11.47 -5.60 12.26
C LEU A 113 -10.53 -4.98 13.29
N VAL A 114 -11.07 -4.37 14.32
CA VAL A 114 -10.32 -3.64 15.34
C VAL A 114 -10.56 -4.28 16.69
N HIS A 115 -9.49 -4.57 17.41
CA HIS A 115 -9.50 -5.00 18.79
C HIS A 115 -8.62 -4.06 19.60
N ALA A 116 -9.12 -3.58 20.72
CA ALA A 116 -8.33 -2.81 21.67
C ALA A 116 -8.61 -3.31 23.10
N ALA A 117 -7.64 -3.19 23.99
CA ALA A 117 -7.89 -3.39 25.40
C ALA A 117 -8.87 -2.29 25.88
N PRO A 118 -9.94 -2.62 26.61
CA PRO A 118 -10.91 -1.62 27.07
C PRO A 118 -10.24 -0.64 28.04
N GLU A 119 -10.43 0.66 27.80
CA GLU A 119 -9.89 1.74 28.65
C GLU A 119 -10.54 1.77 30.03
N ALA A 120 -11.78 1.30 30.12
CA ALA A 120 -12.55 1.23 31.36
C ALA A 120 -13.48 0.02 31.35
N PRO A 121 -13.96 -0.45 32.51
CA PRO A 121 -14.97 -1.50 32.57
C PRO A 121 -16.21 -1.11 31.77
N GLY A 122 -16.57 -1.94 30.77
CA GLY A 122 -17.71 -1.72 29.88
C GLY A 122 -17.42 -0.90 28.63
N ALA A 123 -16.18 -0.36 28.43
CA ALA A 123 -15.79 0.24 27.19
C ALA A 123 -15.70 -0.79 26.05
N PRO A 124 -16.01 -0.45 24.80
CA PRO A 124 -15.94 -1.36 23.69
C PRO A 124 -14.50 -1.80 23.41
N ALA A 125 -14.32 -3.11 23.21
CA ALA A 125 -13.02 -3.73 22.90
C ALA A 125 -12.94 -4.23 21.46
N TYR A 126 -14.02 -4.08 20.69
CA TYR A 126 -14.15 -4.69 19.37
C TYR A 126 -14.93 -3.80 18.41
N GLY A 127 -14.52 -3.81 17.15
CA GLY A 127 -15.22 -3.20 16.04
C GLY A 127 -14.93 -3.92 14.74
N GLU A 128 -15.93 -4.05 13.89
CA GLU A 128 -15.78 -4.60 12.54
C GLU A 128 -16.71 -3.92 11.55
N GLY A 129 -16.30 -3.84 10.30
CA GLY A 129 -17.14 -3.32 9.24
C GLY A 129 -16.35 -2.74 8.07
N LEU A 130 -17.09 -2.11 7.17
CA LEU A 130 -16.47 -1.34 6.10
C LEU A 130 -15.57 -0.27 6.70
N ALA A 131 -14.40 -0.08 6.08
CA ALA A 131 -13.55 1.08 6.26
C ALA A 131 -14.04 2.21 5.34
N ASP A 132 -13.45 3.39 5.47
CA ASP A 132 -13.77 4.50 4.60
C ASP A 132 -13.32 4.22 3.17
N THR A 133 -14.11 4.69 2.21
CA THR A 133 -13.86 4.52 0.77
C THR A 133 -13.07 5.71 0.24
N THR A 134 -11.97 5.45 -0.47
CA THR A 134 -11.17 6.50 -1.10
C THR A 134 -11.36 6.49 -2.62
N LEU A 135 -11.58 7.68 -3.18
CA LEU A 135 -11.57 7.96 -4.61
C LEU A 135 -10.38 8.88 -4.89
N ALA A 136 -9.56 8.54 -5.86
CA ALA A 136 -8.39 9.34 -6.20
C ALA A 136 -8.19 9.40 -7.72
N ALA A 137 -7.53 10.45 -8.18
CA ALA A 137 -7.01 10.56 -9.54
C ALA A 137 -5.55 10.95 -9.48
N ARG A 138 -4.75 10.49 -10.43
CA ARG A 138 -3.34 10.82 -10.59
C ARG A 138 -3.10 11.34 -11.99
N TRP A 139 -2.27 12.38 -12.10
CA TRP A 139 -1.82 12.96 -13.35
C TRP A 139 -0.29 13.08 -13.35
N ARG A 140 0.36 12.37 -14.26
CA ARG A 140 1.77 12.49 -14.54
C ARG A 140 1.99 13.70 -15.44
N PHE A 141 2.62 14.75 -14.93
CA PHE A 141 2.84 15.98 -15.67
C PHE A 141 4.24 16.06 -16.29
N LEU A 142 5.15 15.16 -15.91
CA LEU A 142 6.49 15.06 -16.49
C LEU A 142 6.90 13.58 -16.56
N SER A 143 7.43 13.20 -17.73
CA SER A 143 8.08 11.90 -17.94
C SER A 143 9.34 12.11 -18.76
N LEU A 144 10.48 11.72 -18.21
CA LEU A 144 11.79 11.77 -18.87
C LEU A 144 12.23 10.33 -19.10
N ALA A 145 12.24 9.90 -20.39
CA ALA A 145 12.61 8.54 -20.78
C ALA A 145 14.05 8.18 -20.40
N ASP A 146 14.96 9.15 -20.42
CA ASP A 146 16.34 9.04 -19.96
C ASP A 146 16.62 10.18 -18.98
N PRO A 147 16.86 9.89 -17.68
CA PRO A 147 17.14 8.62 -17.02
C PRO A 147 15.92 7.83 -16.48
N GLY A 148 14.74 7.98 -17.01
CA GLY A 148 13.56 7.23 -16.52
C GLY A 148 12.94 7.84 -15.26
N ILE A 149 12.64 9.15 -15.29
CA ILE A 149 12.05 9.90 -14.17
C ILE A 149 10.62 10.29 -14.52
N ASP A 150 9.69 9.95 -13.64
CA ASP A 150 8.31 10.40 -13.70
C ASP A 150 7.99 11.30 -12.49
N LEU A 151 7.25 12.40 -12.76
CA LEU A 151 6.68 13.27 -11.74
C LEU A 151 5.17 13.35 -11.93
N ALA A 152 4.42 13.16 -10.85
CA ALA A 152 2.97 13.20 -10.88
C ALA A 152 2.39 13.97 -9.69
N VAL A 153 1.14 14.39 -9.84
CA VAL A 153 0.29 14.82 -8.73
C VAL A 153 -0.85 13.83 -8.57
N SER A 154 -1.24 13.57 -7.35
CA SER A 154 -2.49 12.88 -7.06
C SER A 154 -3.42 13.77 -6.24
N ALA A 155 -4.71 13.61 -6.42
CA ALA A 155 -5.73 14.23 -5.59
C ALA A 155 -6.82 13.22 -5.30
N GLY A 156 -7.41 13.29 -4.11
CA GLY A 156 -8.42 12.31 -3.72
C GLY A 156 -9.34 12.80 -2.63
N VAL A 157 -10.41 12.06 -2.46
CA VAL A 157 -11.40 12.24 -1.39
C VAL A 157 -11.66 10.90 -0.73
N THR A 158 -11.67 10.91 0.60
CA THR A 158 -12.11 9.77 1.42
C THR A 158 -13.50 10.06 1.93
N VAL A 159 -14.43 9.18 1.58
CA VAL A 159 -15.84 9.23 1.95
C VAL A 159 -16.03 8.43 3.23
N PRO A 160 -16.72 8.95 4.26
CA PRO A 160 -16.95 8.27 5.53
C PRO A 160 -17.99 7.14 5.38
N THR A 161 -17.62 6.07 4.68
CA THR A 161 -18.43 4.85 4.52
C THR A 161 -18.21 3.85 5.64
N GLY A 162 -17.17 4.05 6.44
CA GLY A 162 -16.85 3.23 7.59
C GLY A 162 -17.89 3.30 8.69
N ARG A 163 -17.90 2.31 9.56
CA ARG A 163 -18.80 2.32 10.72
C ARG A 163 -18.27 3.30 11.77
N ARG A 164 -19.17 4.12 12.31
CA ARG A 164 -18.87 5.00 13.44
C ARG A 164 -18.66 4.20 14.71
N ALA A 165 -17.81 4.73 15.59
CA ALA A 165 -17.74 4.28 16.97
C ALA A 165 -19.10 4.46 17.66
N ALA A 166 -19.44 3.54 18.56
CA ALA A 166 -20.65 3.58 19.37
C ALA A 166 -20.31 3.09 20.79
N PRO A 167 -21.18 3.28 21.78
CA PRO A 167 -20.91 2.84 23.15
C PRO A 167 -20.62 1.35 23.30
N ASP A 168 -21.03 0.54 22.33
CA ASP A 168 -20.91 -0.92 22.33
C ASP A 168 -19.87 -1.44 21.33
N ARG A 169 -19.21 -0.57 20.53
CA ARG A 169 -18.25 -0.97 19.50
C ARG A 169 -17.26 0.11 19.12
N LEU A 170 -16.07 -0.32 18.69
CA LEU A 170 -15.07 0.55 18.09
C LEU A 170 -15.47 0.92 16.63
N GLY A 171 -15.05 2.10 16.18
CA GLY A 171 -15.21 2.54 14.80
C GLY A 171 -14.25 1.83 13.83
N THR A 172 -14.63 1.77 12.57
CA THR A 172 -13.80 1.25 11.46
C THR A 172 -13.51 2.31 10.39
N GLY A 173 -14.00 3.54 10.58
CA GLY A 173 -13.78 4.69 9.71
C GLY A 173 -13.69 5.98 10.51
N ARG A 174 -13.26 7.04 9.83
CA ARG A 174 -13.24 8.42 10.35
C ARG A 174 -14.59 9.05 10.05
N ASP A 175 -15.25 9.64 10.98
CA ASP A 175 -16.60 10.22 10.81
C ASP A 175 -16.65 11.51 9.95
N ALA A 176 -15.61 11.78 9.16
CA ALA A 176 -15.46 12.97 8.35
C ALA A 176 -15.01 12.66 6.92
N TRP A 177 -15.44 13.48 5.98
CA TRP A 177 -14.84 13.53 4.66
C TRP A 177 -13.40 14.02 4.78
N ASN A 178 -12.47 13.41 4.05
CA ASN A 178 -11.12 13.90 3.92
C ASN A 178 -10.82 14.21 2.46
N VAL A 179 -10.17 15.35 2.21
CA VAL A 179 -9.61 15.68 0.90
C VAL A 179 -8.11 15.76 1.01
N GLY A 180 -7.41 15.33 -0.01
CA GLY A 180 -5.94 15.33 0.02
C GLY A 180 -5.34 15.30 -1.36
N GLY A 181 -4.02 15.46 -1.40
CA GLY A 181 -3.23 15.34 -2.59
C GLY A 181 -1.77 15.08 -2.26
N SER A 182 -1.03 14.57 -3.23
CA SER A 182 0.40 14.26 -3.11
C SER A 182 1.14 14.69 -4.35
N LEU A 183 2.39 15.08 -4.16
CA LEU A 183 3.43 15.13 -5.20
C LEU A 183 4.15 13.77 -5.16
N LEU A 184 4.31 13.16 -6.32
CA LEU A 184 4.91 11.86 -6.49
C LEU A 184 6.10 11.97 -7.44
N ALA A 185 7.17 11.25 -7.13
CA ALA A 185 8.32 11.08 -7.99
C ALA A 185 8.71 9.61 -8.05
N SER A 186 8.99 9.10 -9.24
CA SER A 186 9.51 7.75 -9.46
C SER A 186 10.69 7.83 -10.41
N ALA A 187 11.69 6.97 -10.21
CA ALA A 187 12.84 6.88 -11.09
C ALA A 187 13.31 5.44 -11.23
N ASP A 188 13.67 5.05 -12.47
CA ASP A 188 14.28 3.78 -12.82
C ASP A 188 15.70 3.98 -13.29
N LEU A 189 16.64 3.49 -12.49
CA LEU A 189 18.07 3.62 -12.73
C LEU A 189 18.71 2.23 -12.88
N GLY A 190 18.50 1.61 -14.02
CA GLY A 190 18.97 0.27 -14.30
C GLY A 190 18.26 -0.79 -13.45
N ARG A 191 18.94 -1.33 -12.42
CA ARG A 191 18.34 -2.28 -11.48
C ARG A 191 17.71 -1.65 -10.25
N PHE A 192 17.83 -0.33 -10.10
CA PHE A 192 17.28 0.38 -8.96
C PHE A 192 15.99 1.06 -9.36
N THR A 193 14.99 0.96 -8.50
CA THR A 193 13.76 1.75 -8.56
C THR A 193 13.73 2.67 -7.36
N MET A 194 13.37 3.91 -7.56
CA MET A 194 13.28 4.90 -6.50
C MET A 194 11.90 5.53 -6.48
N GLY A 195 11.45 5.96 -5.33
CA GLY A 195 10.21 6.69 -5.18
C GLY A 195 10.24 7.68 -4.06
N ALA A 196 9.51 8.77 -4.23
CA ALA A 196 9.26 9.74 -3.20
C ALA A 196 7.82 10.24 -3.27
N GLU A 197 7.26 10.56 -2.13
CA GLU A 197 5.92 11.12 -1.98
C GLU A 197 5.93 12.21 -0.92
N LEU A 198 5.29 13.33 -1.22
CA LEU A 198 4.96 14.38 -0.28
C LEU A 198 3.46 14.63 -0.39
N GLY A 199 2.70 14.26 0.62
CA GLY A 199 1.25 14.34 0.63
C GLY A 199 0.70 15.10 1.83
N PHE A 200 -0.47 15.68 1.64
CA PHE A 200 -1.26 16.29 2.71
C PHE A 200 -2.74 15.96 2.51
N SER A 201 -3.41 15.65 3.60
CA SER A 201 -4.88 15.49 3.61
C SER A 201 -5.48 16.18 4.83
N ALA A 202 -6.70 16.69 4.69
CA ALA A 202 -7.41 17.37 5.75
C ALA A 202 -8.87 16.95 5.78
N PRO A 203 -9.49 16.89 6.97
CA PRO A 203 -10.92 16.68 7.11
C PRO A 203 -11.71 17.88 6.56
N VAL A 204 -12.86 17.60 5.95
CA VAL A 204 -13.78 18.61 5.42
C VAL A 204 -15.12 18.47 6.09
N GLY A 205 -15.64 19.57 6.60
CA GLY A 205 -16.91 19.61 7.30
C GLY A 205 -16.76 20.18 8.72
N PRO A 206 -17.83 20.15 9.53
CA PRO A 206 -17.72 20.54 10.91
C PRO A 206 -16.74 19.62 11.63
N PRO A 207 -15.78 20.17 12.38
CA PRO A 207 -14.79 19.38 13.09
C PRO A 207 -15.48 18.44 14.07
N THR A 208 -15.38 17.15 13.83
CA THR A 208 -15.82 16.09 14.75
C THR A 208 -14.68 15.65 15.67
N SER A 209 -13.46 16.02 15.31
CA SER A 209 -12.20 15.83 16.02
C SER A 209 -11.38 17.11 15.97
N ASN A 210 -10.31 17.17 16.74
CA ASN A 210 -9.34 18.28 16.70
C ASN A 210 -8.37 18.17 15.50
N ASP A 211 -8.52 17.17 14.65
CA ASP A 211 -7.63 16.89 13.52
C ASP A 211 -7.69 18.03 12.49
N VAL A 212 -6.54 18.61 12.16
CA VAL A 212 -6.37 19.62 11.11
C VAL A 212 -5.97 18.93 9.82
N GLY A 213 -5.14 17.90 9.91
CA GLY A 213 -4.69 17.18 8.73
C GLY A 213 -3.53 16.24 9.00
N LEU A 214 -3.20 15.47 7.98
CA LEU A 214 -2.12 14.49 7.96
C LEU A 214 -1.12 14.86 6.87
N LEU A 215 0.12 15.14 7.26
CA LEU A 215 1.27 15.27 6.36
C LEU A 215 1.97 13.92 6.25
N VAL A 216 2.28 13.49 5.04
CA VAL A 216 3.07 12.29 4.75
C VAL A 216 4.29 12.64 3.90
N CYS A 217 5.45 12.05 4.25
CA CYS A 217 6.67 12.15 3.46
C CYS A 217 7.25 10.73 3.37
N ASN A 218 7.27 10.16 2.18
CA ASN A 218 7.73 8.80 1.94
C ASN A 218 8.90 8.78 0.97
N ALA A 219 9.82 7.85 1.17
CA ALA A 219 10.91 7.56 0.23
C ALA A 219 11.10 6.04 0.16
N ALA A 220 11.29 5.53 -1.04
CA ALA A 220 11.47 4.11 -1.32
C ALA A 220 12.67 3.86 -2.22
N LEU A 221 13.35 2.73 -1.99
CA LEU A 221 14.43 2.22 -2.82
C LEU A 221 14.22 0.72 -3.01
N GLY A 222 14.02 0.30 -4.25
CA GLY A 222 13.97 -1.09 -4.67
C GLY A 222 15.22 -1.49 -5.45
N TYR A 223 15.60 -2.75 -5.38
CA TYR A 223 16.69 -3.32 -6.16
C TYR A 223 16.25 -4.61 -6.83
N GLN A 224 16.25 -4.67 -8.14
CA GLN A 224 15.95 -5.89 -8.89
C GLN A 224 17.09 -6.89 -8.78
N ALA A 225 17.06 -7.72 -7.74
CA ALA A 225 18.08 -8.73 -7.48
C ALA A 225 18.01 -9.87 -8.50
N LEU A 226 16.81 -10.31 -8.83
CA LEU A 226 16.50 -11.34 -9.84
C LEU A 226 15.31 -10.87 -10.68
N ALA A 227 15.08 -11.47 -11.84
CA ALA A 227 13.94 -11.12 -12.70
C ALA A 227 12.58 -11.25 -11.99
N TRP A 228 12.50 -12.10 -10.97
CA TRP A 228 11.30 -12.40 -10.20
C TRP A 228 11.37 -11.92 -8.74
N LEU A 229 12.40 -11.15 -8.32
CA LEU A 229 12.58 -10.74 -6.93
C LEU A 229 13.19 -9.35 -6.85
N GLN A 230 12.46 -8.45 -6.20
CA GLN A 230 12.89 -7.10 -5.89
C GLN A 230 12.72 -6.85 -4.38
N PRO A 231 13.79 -6.91 -3.57
CA PRO A 231 13.78 -6.35 -2.23
C PRO A 231 13.62 -4.84 -2.29
N GLU A 232 12.89 -4.31 -1.30
CA GLU A 232 12.56 -2.89 -1.19
C GLU A 232 12.72 -2.40 0.24
N LEU A 233 13.21 -1.18 0.39
CA LEU A 233 13.32 -0.47 1.65
C LEU A 233 12.59 0.87 1.51
N GLU A 234 11.78 1.23 2.52
CA GLU A 234 11.12 2.52 2.56
C GLU A 234 11.32 3.21 3.90
N LEU A 235 11.31 4.54 3.87
CA LEU A 235 11.13 5.42 5.02
C LEU A 235 9.83 6.17 4.84
N ASN A 236 8.98 6.10 5.84
CA ASN A 236 7.65 6.70 5.79
C ASN A 236 7.46 7.59 7.03
N TYR A 237 7.39 8.89 6.84
CA TYR A 237 7.10 9.85 7.89
C TYR A 237 5.66 10.28 7.83
N GLN A 238 5.01 10.30 9.00
CA GLN A 238 3.64 10.76 9.19
C GLN A 238 3.60 11.78 10.32
N HIS A 239 2.86 12.87 10.09
CA HIS A 239 2.64 13.92 11.06
C HIS A 239 1.14 14.25 11.05
N GLU A 240 0.44 13.82 12.08
CA GLU A 240 -0.95 14.18 12.34
C GLU A 240 -0.97 15.50 13.11
N ILE A 241 -1.57 16.51 12.47
CA ILE A 241 -1.61 17.88 12.99
C ILE A 241 -2.94 18.07 13.70
N GLU A 242 -2.90 18.44 14.97
CA GLU A 242 -4.08 18.65 15.80
C GLU A 242 -4.26 20.11 16.19
N LEU A 243 -5.53 20.54 16.42
CA LEU A 243 -5.87 21.83 17.01
C LEU A 243 -6.01 21.70 18.51
N GLY A 244 -5.46 22.67 19.21
CA GLY A 244 -5.69 22.82 20.64
C GLY A 244 -4.52 22.40 21.51
N ALA A 245 -4.84 21.82 22.69
CA ALA A 245 -3.85 21.46 23.70
C ALA A 245 -3.28 20.04 23.52
N GLN A 246 -3.80 19.27 22.56
CA GLN A 246 -3.27 17.94 22.27
C GLN A 246 -1.98 18.06 21.45
N PRO A 247 -0.96 17.27 21.77
CA PRO A 247 0.28 17.29 21.00
C PRO A 247 0.07 16.62 19.64
N ASP A 248 0.72 17.17 18.61
CA ASP A 248 0.78 16.53 17.28
C ASP A 248 1.43 15.17 17.35
N GLU A 249 0.81 14.17 16.76
CA GLU A 249 1.38 12.84 16.62
C GLU A 249 2.36 12.77 15.44
N ARG A 250 3.55 12.22 15.67
CA ARG A 250 4.59 12.10 14.65
C ARG A 250 5.22 10.73 14.70
N VAL A 251 5.35 10.10 13.54
CA VAL A 251 5.96 8.77 13.43
C VAL A 251 6.86 8.68 12.21
N LEU A 252 8.05 8.13 12.41
CA LEU A 252 8.92 7.69 11.32
C LEU A 252 8.97 6.16 11.32
N TRP A 253 8.63 5.58 10.20
CA TRP A 253 8.64 4.15 9.97
C TRP A 253 9.79 3.74 9.06
N ALA A 254 10.36 2.58 9.31
CA ALA A 254 11.16 1.84 8.33
C ALA A 254 10.38 0.64 7.86
N THR A 255 10.34 0.43 6.55
CA THR A 255 9.66 -0.69 5.89
C THR A 255 10.69 -1.52 5.14
N ALA A 256 10.58 -2.83 5.25
CA ALA A 256 11.29 -3.78 4.41
C ALA A 256 10.25 -4.67 3.70
N ALA A 257 10.33 -4.77 2.39
CA ALA A 257 9.39 -5.53 1.58
C ALA A 257 10.11 -6.36 0.50
N LEU A 258 9.40 -7.36 0.01
CA LEU A 258 9.74 -8.13 -1.18
C LEU A 258 8.63 -7.95 -2.19
N VAL A 259 8.99 -7.55 -3.40
CA VAL A 259 8.11 -7.49 -4.56
C VAL A 259 8.46 -8.67 -5.46
N ILE A 260 7.47 -9.48 -5.80
CA ILE A 260 7.61 -10.71 -6.58
C ILE A 260 6.69 -10.61 -7.79
N PRO A 261 7.20 -10.17 -8.96
CA PRO A 261 6.44 -10.19 -10.20
C PRO A 261 6.36 -11.63 -10.74
N VAL A 262 5.14 -12.06 -11.08
CA VAL A 262 4.84 -13.36 -11.71
C VAL A 262 3.84 -13.10 -12.83
N ASP A 263 4.29 -13.02 -14.06
CA ASP A 263 3.48 -12.69 -15.25
C ASP A 263 2.67 -11.38 -15.04
N ALA A 264 1.34 -11.50 -15.11
CA ALA A 264 0.41 -10.38 -14.91
C ALA A 264 0.09 -10.10 -13.42
N VAL A 265 0.73 -10.82 -12.50
CA VAL A 265 0.48 -10.69 -11.05
C VAL A 265 1.73 -10.17 -10.36
N ARG A 266 1.56 -9.23 -9.45
CA ARG A 266 2.61 -8.77 -8.57
C ARG A 266 2.21 -9.06 -7.12
N LEU A 267 3.07 -9.77 -6.42
CA LEU A 267 2.92 -10.02 -4.99
C LEU A 267 3.84 -9.09 -4.21
N VAL A 268 3.34 -8.48 -3.16
CA VAL A 268 4.11 -7.67 -2.22
C VAL A 268 3.93 -8.24 -0.82
N VAL A 269 5.03 -8.49 -0.12
CA VAL A 269 5.01 -8.91 1.27
C VAL A 269 6.04 -8.09 2.03
N GLY A 270 5.64 -7.47 3.12
CA GLY A 270 6.53 -6.59 3.87
C GLY A 270 6.17 -6.43 5.33
N GLY A 271 7.09 -5.81 6.05
CA GLY A 271 6.91 -5.39 7.44
C GLY A 271 7.35 -3.95 7.62
N ARG A 272 6.62 -3.23 8.47
CA ARG A 272 6.81 -1.82 8.78
C ARG A 272 6.97 -1.67 10.28
N PHE A 273 8.04 -0.99 10.70
CA PHE A 273 8.43 -0.84 12.10
C PHE A 273 8.61 0.64 12.44
N PRO A 274 8.08 1.12 13.57
CA PRO A 274 8.35 2.48 14.01
C PRO A 274 9.81 2.57 14.47
N VAL A 275 10.60 3.45 13.82
CA VAL A 275 11.99 3.73 14.22
C VAL A 275 12.09 4.97 15.11
N TRP A 276 11.08 5.82 15.06
CA TRP A 276 10.90 6.97 15.93
C TRP A 276 9.42 7.33 16.00
N ALA A 277 8.95 7.67 17.18
CA ALA A 277 7.59 8.15 17.42
C ALA A 277 7.60 9.22 18.52
N ARG A 278 6.71 10.19 18.39
CA ARG A 278 6.46 11.20 19.39
C ARG A 278 4.95 11.39 19.52
N ASP A 279 4.48 11.33 20.76
CA ASP A 279 3.07 11.53 21.14
C ASP A 279 2.06 10.61 20.37
N ALA A 280 2.54 9.48 19.83
CA ALA A 280 1.78 8.54 19.01
C ALA A 280 1.81 7.12 19.59
N GLU A 281 0.68 6.45 19.51
CA GLU A 281 0.56 5.03 19.81
C GLU A 281 0.91 4.21 18.56
N VAL A 282 2.03 3.52 18.62
CA VAL A 282 2.55 2.83 17.43
C VAL A 282 3.06 1.44 17.76
N GLY A 283 3.02 0.58 16.77
CA GLY A 283 3.58 -0.76 16.81
C GLY A 283 3.85 -1.29 15.41
N PRO A 284 4.40 -2.47 15.27
CA PRO A 284 4.71 -3.03 13.97
C PRO A 284 3.46 -3.25 13.12
N MET A 285 3.63 -3.18 11.80
CA MET A 285 2.62 -3.54 10.82
C MET A 285 3.22 -4.56 9.86
N ALA A 286 2.39 -5.44 9.31
CA ALA A 286 2.77 -6.24 8.17
C ALA A 286 1.85 -5.93 6.99
N THR A 287 2.27 -6.26 5.79
CA THR A 287 1.44 -6.14 4.59
C THR A 287 1.66 -7.33 3.69
N ALA A 288 0.60 -7.76 3.06
CA ALA A 288 0.63 -8.68 1.95
C ALA A 288 -0.38 -8.20 0.90
N ALA A 289 0.06 -8.03 -0.33
CA ALA A 289 -0.80 -7.58 -1.41
C ALA A 289 -0.58 -8.42 -2.68
N ALA A 290 -1.64 -8.54 -3.47
CA ALA A 290 -1.58 -9.09 -4.82
C ALA A 290 -2.20 -8.10 -5.79
N LYS A 291 -1.45 -7.67 -6.79
CA LYS A 291 -1.86 -6.73 -7.83
C LYS A 291 -1.94 -7.48 -9.16
N PHE A 292 -3.03 -7.27 -9.88
CA PHE A 292 -3.34 -7.91 -11.16
C PHE A 292 -3.54 -6.81 -12.21
N ALA A 293 -2.87 -6.92 -13.35
CA ALA A 293 -3.01 -6.02 -14.49
C ALA A 293 -3.75 -6.73 -15.66
N PHE A 294 -4.72 -6.02 -16.27
CA PHE A 294 -5.58 -6.52 -17.34
C PHE A 294 -5.57 -5.61 -18.55
#